data_287110fe8295000378f2dfa7594f1dd9
#
_entry.id   287110fe8295000378f2dfa7594f1dd9
#
_cell.length_a   1.000
_cell.length_b   1.000
_cell.length_c   1.000
_cell.angle_alpha   90.00
_cell.angle_beta   90.00
_cell.angle_gamma   90.00
#
_symmetry.space_group_name_H-M   'P 1'
#
loop_
_entity.id
_entity.type
_entity.pdbx_description
1 polymer ?
#
loop_
_entity_poly.entity_id
_entity_poly.type
_entity_poly.pdbx_seq_one_letter_code
_entity_poly.pdbx_strand_id
1 'polypeptide(L)'
;MHAHQQKVGVSVAIPHLSRGREEVNMGGYPPFHQIIWNILQETLILQEIISHIMSTTVSVKPSASSRLTIRTSAHSLSFSSLTFDEGKMLITHEPYQLKSGISVAANLREAFKTSELTTADYQRVMVMVDSDVLLEPISLFSEDEVALHYRYTFPDTEGGRVLHTIIPDLKTVAAYMINKDLYTVITDRYPSAQFMNVLCPIWRYLYQRNFATIFNKLYAYFHDDKVDIFCFSQNRFKFANAFSLTHSGSLHACCNDAIYFILNVWQQLALKTELDELHLMGEVPEREWMVSELRRYLQKVYVINPSGEFNRAPATQVEGLPFDMMTYFIKGR
;
A
#
# COMPACT_ATOMS: atom_id res chain seq x y z
N MET A 1 -44.30 14.01 -4.07
CA MET A 1 -43.89 14.87 -5.19
C MET A 1 -42.96 14.05 -6.06
N HIS A 2 -43.42 13.73 -7.29
CA HIS A 2 -42.78 12.84 -8.24
C HIS A 2 -41.58 13.53 -8.92
N ALA A 3 -40.46 12.86 -9.03
CA ALA A 3 -39.35 13.25 -9.93
C ALA A 3 -39.19 12.19 -11.01
N HIS A 4 -39.32 12.64 -12.25
CA HIS A 4 -39.28 11.90 -13.51
C HIS A 4 -37.89 11.33 -13.78
N GLN A 5 -37.86 10.04 -14.15
CA GLN A 5 -36.76 9.44 -14.92
C GLN A 5 -36.97 9.75 -16.40
N GLN A 6 -36.05 10.46 -17.02
CA GLN A 6 -35.97 10.59 -18.49
C GLN A 6 -35.07 9.48 -19.03
N LYS A 7 -35.69 8.58 -19.78
CA LYS A 7 -35.00 7.64 -20.67
C LYS A 7 -34.64 8.39 -21.97
N VAL A 8 -33.38 8.48 -22.31
CA VAL A 8 -32.91 8.94 -23.62
C VAL A 8 -32.88 7.71 -24.54
N GLY A 9 -33.85 7.63 -25.42
CA GLY A 9 -33.86 6.66 -26.52
C GLY A 9 -33.13 7.26 -27.72
N VAL A 10 -32.09 6.61 -28.19
CA VAL A 10 -31.44 6.91 -29.46
C VAL A 10 -32.17 6.13 -30.56
N SER A 11 -32.96 6.83 -31.35
CA SER A 11 -33.60 6.31 -32.57
C SER A 11 -32.66 6.52 -33.75
N VAL A 12 -32.18 5.42 -34.32
CA VAL A 12 -31.42 5.48 -35.59
C VAL A 12 -32.42 5.28 -36.73
N ALA A 13 -32.65 6.36 -37.48
CA ALA A 13 -33.45 6.33 -38.70
C ALA A 13 -32.65 5.72 -39.85
N ILE A 14 -33.20 4.70 -40.48
CA ILE A 14 -32.68 4.10 -41.70
C ILE A 14 -33.32 4.78 -42.90
N PRO A 15 -32.54 5.36 -43.84
CA PRO A 15 -33.11 5.89 -45.08
C PRO A 15 -33.46 4.78 -46.07
N HIS A 16 -34.68 4.81 -46.57
CA HIS A 16 -35.10 4.02 -47.71
C HIS A 16 -34.36 4.46 -48.99
N LEU A 17 -33.62 3.54 -49.60
CA LEU A 17 -33.10 3.71 -50.96
C LEU A 17 -33.87 2.81 -51.92
N SER A 18 -34.47 3.49 -52.89
CA SER A 18 -35.24 2.94 -54.01
C SER A 18 -34.35 2.16 -54.99
N ARG A 19 -34.95 1.13 -55.59
CA ARG A 19 -34.41 0.20 -56.60
C ARG A 19 -33.89 0.97 -57.84
N GLY A 20 -32.65 0.74 -58.20
CA GLY A 20 -32.09 0.84 -59.54
C GLY A 20 -31.28 -0.41 -59.81
N ARG A 21 -31.74 -1.24 -60.81
CA ARG A 21 -31.00 -2.39 -61.33
C ARG A 21 -29.84 -1.87 -62.18
N GLU A 22 -28.63 -2.22 -61.85
CA GLU A 22 -27.56 -2.44 -62.80
C GLU A 22 -26.72 -3.63 -62.30
N GLU A 23 -26.77 -4.72 -63.07
CA GLU A 23 -25.93 -5.91 -62.88
C GLU A 23 -24.51 -5.58 -63.33
N VAL A 24 -23.59 -5.35 -62.41
CA VAL A 24 -22.14 -5.41 -62.67
C VAL A 24 -21.60 -6.66 -62.03
N ASN A 25 -21.28 -7.62 -62.86
CA ASN A 25 -20.60 -8.87 -62.48
C ASN A 25 -19.17 -8.57 -62.07
N MET A 26 -18.93 -8.47 -60.78
CA MET A 26 -17.59 -8.38 -60.20
C MET A 26 -17.31 -9.62 -59.35
N GLY A 27 -16.40 -10.43 -59.82
CA GLY A 27 -16.01 -11.68 -59.25
C GLY A 27 -15.44 -11.56 -57.84
N GLY A 28 -15.87 -12.48 -56.99
CA GLY A 28 -15.01 -13.04 -55.96
C GLY A 28 -15.04 -12.44 -54.55
N TYR A 29 -15.86 -11.43 -54.21
CA TYR A 29 -15.96 -10.95 -52.84
C TYR A 29 -17.27 -11.37 -52.18
N PRO A 30 -17.24 -11.87 -50.91
CA PRO A 30 -18.47 -12.17 -50.20
C PRO A 30 -19.29 -10.90 -49.98
N PRO A 31 -20.64 -11.00 -49.98
CA PRO A 31 -21.51 -9.82 -49.80
C PRO A 31 -21.24 -9.17 -48.43
N PHE A 32 -21.27 -7.84 -48.40
CA PHE A 32 -20.86 -7.00 -47.25
C PHE A 32 -21.52 -7.42 -45.92
N HIS A 33 -22.76 -7.92 -45.93
CA HIS A 33 -23.40 -8.43 -44.73
C HIS A 33 -22.74 -9.71 -44.17
N GLN A 34 -22.10 -10.50 -45.02
CA GLN A 34 -21.41 -11.74 -44.60
C GLN A 34 -20.05 -11.42 -43.97
N ILE A 35 -19.40 -10.35 -44.42
CA ILE A 35 -18.18 -9.82 -43.81
C ILE A 35 -18.47 -9.26 -42.40
N ILE A 36 -19.55 -8.48 -42.28
CA ILE A 36 -19.99 -7.96 -40.97
C ILE A 36 -20.38 -9.09 -40.02
N TRP A 37 -21.06 -10.11 -40.51
CA TRP A 37 -21.46 -11.26 -39.71
C TRP A 37 -20.27 -12.07 -39.22
N ASN A 38 -19.26 -12.28 -40.05
CA ASN A 38 -18.01 -12.94 -39.65
C ASN A 38 -17.22 -12.13 -38.60
N ILE A 39 -17.11 -10.82 -38.77
CA ILE A 39 -16.47 -9.93 -37.79
C ILE A 39 -17.22 -9.98 -36.45
N LEU A 40 -18.53 -9.97 -36.44
CA LEU A 40 -19.33 -10.08 -35.21
C LEU A 40 -19.16 -11.43 -34.53
N GLN A 41 -19.11 -12.54 -35.29
CA GLN A 41 -18.84 -13.87 -34.76
C GLN A 41 -17.43 -13.99 -34.15
N GLU A 42 -16.41 -13.45 -34.83
CA GLU A 42 -15.04 -13.43 -34.29
C GLU A 42 -14.94 -12.57 -33.03
N THR A 43 -15.67 -11.46 -32.96
CA THR A 43 -15.72 -10.60 -31.76
C THR A 43 -16.40 -11.30 -30.58
N LEU A 44 -17.48 -12.05 -30.83
CA LEU A 44 -18.14 -12.84 -29.80
C LEU A 44 -17.27 -14.01 -29.31
N ILE A 45 -16.57 -14.68 -30.19
CA ILE A 45 -15.62 -15.76 -29.82
C ILE A 45 -14.44 -15.17 -28.99
N LEU A 46 -13.91 -13.98 -29.36
CA LEU A 46 -12.89 -13.29 -28.60
C LEU A 46 -13.40 -12.87 -27.23
N GLN A 47 -14.64 -12.39 -27.11
CA GLN A 47 -15.23 -12.07 -25.80
C GLN A 47 -15.43 -13.33 -24.93
N GLU A 48 -15.84 -14.45 -25.49
CA GLU A 48 -15.92 -15.72 -24.75
C GLU A 48 -14.55 -16.22 -24.32
N ILE A 49 -13.53 -16.14 -25.19
CA ILE A 49 -12.15 -16.52 -24.87
C ILE A 49 -11.58 -15.62 -23.78
N ILE A 50 -11.77 -14.28 -23.87
CA ILE A 50 -11.35 -13.34 -22.84
C ILE A 50 -12.09 -13.61 -21.52
N SER A 51 -13.41 -13.85 -21.57
CA SER A 51 -14.20 -14.24 -20.39
C SER A 51 -13.72 -15.55 -19.79
N HIS A 52 -13.35 -16.53 -20.60
CA HIS A 52 -12.81 -17.82 -20.14
C HIS A 52 -11.39 -17.71 -19.60
N ILE A 53 -10.54 -16.86 -20.19
CA ILE A 53 -9.20 -16.56 -19.68
C ILE A 53 -9.29 -15.76 -18.38
N MET A 54 -10.22 -14.81 -18.27
CA MET A 54 -10.44 -14.04 -17.04
C MET A 54 -11.14 -14.87 -15.95
N SER A 55 -11.92 -15.89 -16.28
CA SER A 55 -12.50 -16.81 -15.30
C SER A 55 -11.56 -17.97 -14.92
N THR A 56 -10.48 -18.18 -15.67
CA THR A 56 -9.39 -19.07 -15.30
C THR A 56 -8.34 -18.28 -14.51
N THR A 57 -8.77 -17.49 -13.51
CA THR A 57 -7.91 -17.21 -12.38
C THR A 57 -7.59 -18.55 -11.76
N VAL A 58 -6.41 -19.04 -12.03
CA VAL A 58 -5.86 -20.22 -11.38
C VAL A 58 -5.97 -19.94 -9.89
N SER A 59 -6.97 -20.53 -9.25
CA SER A 59 -7.03 -20.58 -7.79
C SER A 59 -5.83 -21.41 -7.36
N VAL A 60 -4.70 -20.73 -7.21
CA VAL A 60 -3.50 -21.33 -6.64
C VAL A 60 -3.86 -21.61 -5.20
N LYS A 61 -4.26 -22.86 -4.90
CA LYS A 61 -4.42 -23.30 -3.52
C LYS A 61 -3.11 -23.00 -2.82
N PRO A 62 -3.10 -22.22 -1.73
CA PRO A 62 -1.87 -21.90 -1.03
C PRO A 62 -1.18 -23.21 -0.65
N SER A 63 0.07 -23.35 -1.07
CA SER A 63 0.88 -24.48 -0.65
C SER A 63 1.19 -24.36 0.86
N ALA A 64 1.56 -25.48 1.50
CA ALA A 64 1.94 -25.50 2.92
C ALA A 64 3.09 -24.51 3.31
N SER A 65 3.72 -23.87 2.34
CA SER A 65 4.75 -22.84 2.53
C SER A 65 4.23 -21.40 2.37
N SER A 66 2.92 -21.21 2.11
CA SER A 66 2.35 -19.88 1.88
C SER A 66 2.26 -19.05 3.16
N ARG A 67 2.53 -17.75 3.01
CA ARG A 67 2.46 -16.77 4.09
C ARG A 67 1.38 -15.73 3.78
N LEU A 68 0.56 -15.42 4.77
CA LEU A 68 -0.39 -14.32 4.70
C LEU A 68 0.20 -13.10 5.41
N THR A 69 0.07 -11.94 4.80
CA THR A 69 0.33 -10.65 5.43
C THR A 69 -0.97 -9.85 5.43
N ILE A 70 -1.38 -9.41 6.61
CA ILE A 70 -2.52 -8.51 6.82
C ILE A 70 -1.94 -7.15 7.17
N ARG A 71 -2.17 -6.13 6.34
CA ARG A 71 -1.82 -4.76 6.66
C ARG A 71 -3.07 -4.02 7.09
N THR A 72 -3.01 -3.33 8.21
CA THR A 72 -4.15 -2.59 8.77
C THR A 72 -3.72 -1.24 9.30
N SER A 73 -4.53 -0.23 9.00
CA SER A 73 -4.47 1.12 9.59
C SER A 73 -5.85 1.51 10.14
N ALA A 74 -5.99 2.76 10.58
CA ALA A 74 -7.29 3.32 10.95
C ALA A 74 -8.25 3.39 9.74
N HIS A 75 -7.72 3.51 8.52
CA HIS A 75 -8.49 3.81 7.31
C HIS A 75 -8.25 2.83 6.16
N SER A 76 -7.37 1.86 6.32
CA SER A 76 -7.04 0.88 5.29
C SER A 76 -6.92 -0.54 5.83
N LEU A 77 -7.23 -1.50 4.96
CA LEU A 77 -7.07 -2.93 5.21
C LEU A 77 -6.67 -3.58 3.90
N SER A 78 -5.64 -4.41 3.91
CA SER A 78 -5.24 -5.17 2.74
C SER A 78 -4.65 -6.51 3.12
N PHE A 79 -4.71 -7.44 2.18
CA PHE A 79 -4.18 -8.79 2.32
C PHE A 79 -3.15 -9.05 1.25
N SER A 80 -2.09 -9.74 1.59
CA SER A 80 -1.15 -10.23 0.60
C SER A 80 -0.72 -11.64 0.94
N SER A 81 -0.65 -12.48 -0.08
CA SER A 81 -0.05 -13.81 0.06
C SER A 81 1.30 -13.85 -0.62
N LEU A 82 2.22 -14.59 -0.03
CA LEU A 82 3.52 -14.90 -0.63
C LEU A 82 3.62 -16.41 -0.75
N THR A 83 3.75 -16.87 -1.99
CA THR A 83 3.94 -18.28 -2.33
C THR A 83 5.21 -18.46 -3.14
N PHE A 84 5.71 -19.69 -3.19
CA PHE A 84 6.82 -20.05 -4.08
C PHE A 84 6.32 -21.11 -5.06
N ASP A 85 6.43 -20.81 -6.34
CA ASP A 85 6.12 -21.72 -7.42
C ASP A 85 7.39 -21.95 -8.25
N GLU A 86 7.84 -23.20 -8.37
CA GLU A 86 9.09 -23.59 -9.04
C GLU A 86 10.31 -22.74 -8.61
N GLY A 87 10.35 -22.31 -7.33
CA GLY A 87 11.41 -21.47 -6.77
C GLY A 87 11.26 -19.98 -7.08
N LYS A 88 10.25 -19.57 -7.84
CA LYS A 88 9.91 -18.16 -8.08
C LYS A 88 8.98 -17.65 -6.98
N MET A 89 9.27 -16.45 -6.50
CA MET A 89 8.42 -15.74 -5.57
C MET A 89 7.19 -15.19 -6.31
N LEU A 90 6.01 -15.59 -5.87
CA LEU A 90 4.73 -15.07 -6.34
C LEU A 90 4.07 -14.31 -5.19
N ILE A 91 3.71 -13.06 -5.44
CA ILE A 91 3.01 -12.19 -4.48
C ILE A 91 1.67 -11.81 -5.09
N THR A 92 0.60 -12.08 -4.34
CA THR A 92 -0.75 -11.60 -4.65
C THR A 92 -1.12 -10.54 -3.61
N HIS A 93 -1.69 -9.43 -4.04
CA HIS A 93 -2.13 -8.33 -3.18
C HIS A 93 -3.60 -8.01 -3.45
N GLU A 94 -4.37 -7.90 -2.38
CA GLU A 94 -5.81 -7.61 -2.41
C GLU A 94 -6.09 -6.46 -1.42
N PRO A 95 -6.27 -5.21 -1.89
CA PRO A 95 -6.76 -4.13 -1.07
C PRO A 95 -8.25 -4.38 -0.74
N TYR A 96 -8.62 -4.19 0.53
CA TYR A 96 -10.01 -4.35 0.98
C TYR A 96 -10.66 -2.98 1.19
N GLN A 97 -11.76 -2.75 0.49
CA GLN A 97 -12.51 -1.51 0.64
C GLN A 97 -13.31 -1.54 1.94
N LEU A 98 -12.95 -0.70 2.89
CA LEU A 98 -13.65 -0.58 4.17
C LEU A 98 -15.08 -0.06 3.95
N LYS A 99 -16.04 -0.72 4.57
CA LYS A 99 -17.43 -0.25 4.62
C LYS A 99 -17.53 0.83 5.68
N SER A 100 -18.11 1.96 5.31
CA SER A 100 -18.37 3.06 6.24
C SER A 100 -19.38 2.67 7.32
N GLY A 101 -19.26 3.27 8.50
CA GLY A 101 -20.20 3.06 9.60
C GLY A 101 -19.97 1.79 10.44
N ILE A 102 -19.00 0.96 10.10
CA ILE A 102 -18.57 -0.19 10.91
C ILE A 102 -17.08 -0.14 11.21
N SER A 103 -16.66 -0.73 12.34
CA SER A 103 -15.26 -0.72 12.76
C SER A 103 -14.37 -1.52 11.80
N VAL A 104 -13.05 -1.25 11.83
CA VAL A 104 -12.06 -2.04 11.06
C VAL A 104 -12.11 -3.52 11.48
N ALA A 105 -12.36 -3.81 12.77
CA ALA A 105 -12.53 -5.18 13.26
C ALA A 105 -13.76 -5.88 12.65
N ALA A 106 -14.88 -5.16 12.48
CA ALA A 106 -16.07 -5.69 11.82
C ALA A 106 -15.83 -5.90 10.32
N ASN A 107 -15.15 -4.95 9.66
CA ASN A 107 -14.72 -5.08 8.27
C ASN A 107 -13.81 -6.30 8.08
N LEU A 108 -12.88 -6.55 8.99
CA LEU A 108 -12.00 -7.72 8.92
C LEU A 108 -12.77 -9.04 9.07
N ARG A 109 -13.77 -9.10 9.98
CA ARG A 109 -14.64 -10.29 10.08
C ARG A 109 -15.41 -10.58 8.79
N GLU A 110 -15.83 -9.54 8.08
CA GLU A 110 -16.46 -9.71 6.77
C GLU A 110 -15.45 -10.13 5.71
N ALA A 111 -14.28 -9.50 5.69
CA ALA A 111 -13.21 -9.87 4.77
C ALA A 111 -12.82 -11.35 4.89
N PHE A 112 -12.76 -11.89 6.11
CA PHE A 112 -12.49 -13.33 6.34
C PHE A 112 -13.53 -14.28 5.74
N LYS A 113 -14.70 -13.77 5.34
CA LYS A 113 -15.76 -14.55 4.68
C LYS A 113 -15.77 -14.36 3.17
N THR A 114 -15.26 -13.25 2.67
CA THR A 114 -15.44 -12.82 1.28
C THR A 114 -14.14 -12.78 0.47
N SER A 115 -13.00 -12.54 1.11
CA SER A 115 -11.71 -12.47 0.42
C SER A 115 -11.15 -13.87 0.16
N GLU A 116 -10.76 -14.14 -1.06
CA GLU A 116 -10.16 -15.43 -1.45
C GLU A 116 -8.85 -15.68 -0.71
N LEU A 117 -8.05 -14.64 -0.49
CA LEU A 117 -6.78 -14.77 0.22
C LEU A 117 -6.95 -15.18 1.68
N THR A 118 -8.03 -14.76 2.33
CA THR A 118 -8.23 -15.03 3.77
C THR A 118 -8.96 -16.34 4.05
N THR A 119 -9.57 -16.97 3.06
CA THR A 119 -10.26 -18.25 3.21
C THR A 119 -9.30 -19.44 3.23
N ALA A 120 -8.08 -19.25 2.75
CA ALA A 120 -7.06 -20.29 2.72
C ALA A 120 -6.38 -20.49 4.09
N ASP A 121 -5.84 -21.69 4.31
CA ASP A 121 -5.05 -21.99 5.50
C ASP A 121 -3.59 -21.58 5.29
N TYR A 122 -3.07 -20.79 6.23
CA TYR A 122 -1.68 -20.31 6.22
C TYR A 122 -0.92 -20.80 7.45
N GLN A 123 0.30 -21.25 7.24
CA GLN A 123 1.19 -21.63 8.35
C GLN A 123 1.78 -20.41 9.07
N ARG A 124 1.95 -19.33 8.36
CA ARG A 124 2.52 -18.08 8.89
C ARG A 124 1.65 -16.91 8.52
N VAL A 125 1.21 -16.19 9.52
CA VAL A 125 0.45 -14.96 9.35
C VAL A 125 1.22 -13.82 10.02
N MET A 126 1.51 -12.78 9.24
CA MET A 126 2.09 -11.54 9.73
C MET A 126 1.04 -10.43 9.67
N VAL A 127 0.90 -9.70 10.75
CA VAL A 127 0.03 -8.53 10.83
C VAL A 127 0.89 -7.28 10.93
N MET A 128 0.80 -6.45 9.92
CA MET A 128 1.47 -5.16 9.88
C MET A 128 0.49 -4.09 10.32
N VAL A 129 0.76 -3.49 11.48
CA VAL A 129 -0.11 -2.50 12.11
C VAL A 129 0.45 -1.12 11.89
N ASP A 130 -0.36 -0.25 11.31
CA ASP A 130 -0.08 1.17 11.23
C ASP A 130 -0.69 1.88 12.44
N SER A 131 0.15 2.36 13.33
CA SER A 131 -0.19 3.18 14.50
C SER A 131 1.03 3.95 14.96
N ASP A 132 0.82 4.92 15.84
CA ASP A 132 1.92 5.67 16.46
C ASP A 132 2.93 4.74 17.13
N VAL A 133 4.19 5.13 17.11
CA VAL A 133 5.29 4.28 17.61
C VAL A 133 6.11 5.03 18.65
N LEU A 134 6.23 4.43 19.82
CA LEU A 134 7.22 4.81 20.82
C LEU A 134 8.50 4.01 20.59
N LEU A 135 9.62 4.70 20.44
CA LEU A 135 10.93 4.08 20.31
C LEU A 135 11.68 4.13 21.63
N GLU A 136 12.09 2.99 22.13
CA GLU A 136 12.90 2.87 23.34
C GLU A 136 14.24 2.21 23.02
N PRO A 137 15.36 2.68 23.61
CA PRO A 137 16.61 1.94 23.56
C PRO A 137 16.47 0.54 24.19
N ILE A 138 17.01 -0.51 23.57
CA ILE A 138 16.96 -1.86 24.13
C ILE A 138 17.51 -1.92 25.57
N SER A 139 18.51 -1.10 25.89
CA SER A 139 19.13 -1.06 27.21
C SER A 139 18.22 -0.51 28.32
N LEU A 140 17.14 0.18 27.96
CA LEU A 140 16.17 0.76 28.89
C LEU A 140 14.81 0.05 28.81
N PHE A 141 14.65 -0.90 27.90
CA PHE A 141 13.39 -1.58 27.67
C PHE A 141 13.05 -2.53 28.82
N SER A 142 11.81 -2.44 29.27
CA SER A 142 11.18 -3.37 30.22
C SER A 142 9.82 -3.80 29.63
N GLU A 143 9.63 -5.12 29.51
CA GLU A 143 8.37 -5.67 28.96
C GLU A 143 7.16 -5.33 29.85
N ASP A 144 7.37 -5.22 31.15
CA ASP A 144 6.32 -4.89 32.12
C ASP A 144 5.93 -3.41 32.09
N GLU A 145 6.85 -2.52 31.70
CA GLU A 145 6.68 -1.07 31.74
C GLU A 145 6.36 -0.43 30.39
N VAL A 146 6.68 -1.09 29.27
CA VAL A 146 6.52 -0.53 27.93
C VAL A 146 5.09 -0.08 27.64
N ALA A 147 4.08 -0.80 28.13
CA ALA A 147 2.69 -0.42 27.95
C ALA A 147 2.33 0.86 28.73
N LEU A 148 2.95 1.07 29.89
CA LEU A 148 2.78 2.30 30.65
C LEU A 148 3.45 3.48 29.95
N HIS A 149 4.70 3.32 29.49
CA HIS A 149 5.45 4.34 28.76
C HIS A 149 4.71 4.75 27.48
N TYR A 150 4.18 3.78 26.74
CA TYR A 150 3.40 4.04 25.53
C TYR A 150 2.17 4.89 25.81
N ARG A 151 1.35 4.53 26.82
CA ARG A 151 0.14 5.28 27.18
C ARG A 151 0.43 6.65 27.76
N TYR A 152 1.57 6.81 28.43
CA TYR A 152 2.00 8.11 28.92
C TYR A 152 2.37 9.06 27.77
N THR A 153 2.99 8.51 26.73
CA THR A 153 3.38 9.26 25.53
C THR A 153 2.18 9.58 24.63
N PHE A 154 1.25 8.62 24.51
CA PHE A 154 0.05 8.73 23.68
C PHE A 154 -1.22 8.55 24.54
N PRO A 155 -1.72 9.61 25.19
CA PRO A 155 -2.82 9.51 26.17
C PRO A 155 -4.16 9.08 25.56
N ASP A 156 -4.42 9.37 24.28
CA ASP A 156 -5.70 9.07 23.60
C ASP A 156 -5.79 7.60 23.12
N THR A 157 -5.15 6.67 23.81
CA THR A 157 -5.03 5.26 23.42
C THR A 157 -5.92 4.33 24.23
N GLU A 158 -7.09 4.79 24.68
CA GLU A 158 -8.08 3.95 25.37
C GLU A 158 -8.60 2.82 24.48
N GLY A 159 -8.71 1.61 25.05
CA GLY A 159 -9.23 0.45 24.31
C GLY A 159 -8.23 -0.28 23.41
N GLY A 160 -6.97 0.14 23.39
CA GLY A 160 -5.90 -0.52 22.64
C GLY A 160 -5.11 -1.55 23.46
N ARG A 161 -4.48 -2.51 22.73
CA ARG A 161 -3.46 -3.41 23.25
C ARG A 161 -2.11 -2.93 22.75
N VAL A 162 -1.20 -2.61 23.66
CA VAL A 162 0.18 -2.27 23.33
C VAL A 162 0.95 -3.54 23.01
N LEU A 163 1.65 -3.52 21.90
CA LEU A 163 2.56 -4.55 21.42
C LEU A 163 3.94 -3.93 21.24
N HIS A 164 4.97 -4.75 21.12
CA HIS A 164 6.32 -4.30 20.84
C HIS A 164 7.04 -5.20 19.85
N THR A 165 7.99 -4.63 19.14
CA THR A 165 8.90 -5.34 18.24
C THR A 165 10.33 -4.93 18.58
N ILE A 166 11.17 -5.89 18.92
CA ILE A 166 12.60 -5.65 19.14
C ILE A 166 13.30 -5.58 17.79
N ILE A 167 14.06 -4.51 17.58
CA ILE A 167 14.85 -4.28 16.35
C ILE A 167 16.34 -4.25 16.74
N PRO A 168 17.01 -5.41 16.81
CA PRO A 168 18.38 -5.51 17.33
C PRO A 168 19.39 -4.68 16.51
N ASP A 169 19.24 -4.66 15.18
CA ASP A 169 20.11 -3.92 14.27
C ASP A 169 20.14 -2.41 14.60
N LEU A 170 19.00 -1.88 15.05
CA LEU A 170 18.83 -0.48 15.45
C LEU A 170 19.05 -0.24 16.95
N LYS A 171 19.29 -1.31 17.72
CA LYS A 171 19.37 -1.29 19.20
C LYS A 171 18.16 -0.62 19.85
N THR A 172 16.97 -0.84 19.27
CA THR A 172 15.74 -0.14 19.61
C THR A 172 14.58 -1.15 19.73
N VAL A 173 13.64 -0.83 20.60
CA VAL A 173 12.32 -1.48 20.67
C VAL A 173 11.29 -0.49 20.15
N ALA A 174 10.44 -0.95 19.24
CA ALA A 174 9.29 -0.21 18.74
C ALA A 174 8.04 -0.70 19.46
N ALA A 175 7.48 0.11 20.34
CA ALA A 175 6.17 -0.12 20.95
C ALA A 175 5.08 0.57 20.12
N TYR A 176 3.98 -0.12 19.90
CA TYR A 176 2.86 0.33 19.08
C TYR A 176 1.56 -0.29 19.57
N MET A 177 0.44 0.23 19.12
CA MET A 177 -0.86 -0.20 19.62
C MET A 177 -1.72 -0.80 18.49
N ILE A 178 -2.50 -1.82 18.85
CA ILE A 178 -3.58 -2.35 18.03
C ILE A 178 -4.89 -2.27 18.81
N ASN A 179 -6.00 -1.98 18.10
CA ASN A 179 -7.32 -2.06 18.70
C ASN A 179 -7.60 -3.47 19.26
N LYS A 180 -8.16 -3.59 20.48
CA LYS A 180 -8.39 -4.89 21.15
C LYS A 180 -9.32 -5.80 20.37
N ASP A 181 -10.39 -5.25 19.78
CA ASP A 181 -11.33 -6.06 19.01
C ASP A 181 -10.68 -6.59 17.74
N LEU A 182 -9.88 -5.75 17.08
CA LEU A 182 -9.13 -6.15 15.90
C LEU A 182 -8.11 -7.25 16.22
N TYR A 183 -7.37 -7.10 17.33
CA TYR A 183 -6.46 -8.12 17.83
C TYR A 183 -7.18 -9.45 18.06
N THR A 184 -8.33 -9.41 18.75
CA THR A 184 -9.13 -10.61 19.05
C THR A 184 -9.61 -11.29 17.76
N VAL A 185 -10.16 -10.53 16.81
CA VAL A 185 -10.62 -11.07 15.51
C VAL A 185 -9.49 -11.79 14.76
N ILE A 186 -8.28 -11.23 14.81
CA ILE A 186 -7.13 -11.83 14.15
C ILE A 186 -6.69 -13.11 14.88
N THR A 187 -6.55 -13.05 16.20
CA THR A 187 -6.06 -14.18 17.00
C THR A 187 -7.04 -15.32 17.11
N ASP A 188 -8.34 -15.06 17.06
CA ASP A 188 -9.38 -16.10 16.96
C ASP A 188 -9.26 -16.90 15.66
N ARG A 189 -8.94 -16.23 14.54
CA ARG A 189 -8.76 -16.89 13.24
C ARG A 189 -7.36 -17.48 13.08
N TYR A 190 -6.34 -16.76 13.54
CA TYR A 190 -4.93 -17.10 13.41
C TYR A 190 -4.20 -17.00 14.78
N PRO A 191 -4.30 -18.02 15.63
CA PRO A 191 -3.73 -17.97 17.00
C PRO A 191 -2.21 -17.75 17.05
N SER A 192 -1.50 -18.14 15.98
CA SER A 192 -0.04 -17.98 15.86
C SER A 192 0.36 -16.73 15.04
N ALA A 193 -0.56 -15.79 14.82
CA ALA A 193 -0.25 -14.56 14.08
C ALA A 193 0.85 -13.77 14.80
N GLN A 194 1.81 -13.29 14.02
CA GLN A 194 2.86 -12.38 14.49
C GLN A 194 2.47 -10.96 14.13
N PHE A 195 2.90 -10.00 14.95
CA PHE A 195 2.56 -8.60 14.77
C PHE A 195 3.84 -7.77 14.65
N MET A 196 3.80 -6.74 13.80
CA MET A 196 4.82 -5.70 13.73
C MET A 196 4.21 -4.36 13.30
N ASN A 197 4.89 -3.26 13.60
CA ASN A 197 4.53 -1.97 13.03
C ASN A 197 5.01 -1.88 11.57
N VAL A 198 4.25 -1.18 10.71
CA VAL A 198 4.55 -1.00 9.28
C VAL A 198 5.92 -0.38 9.01
N LEU A 199 6.44 0.43 9.95
CA LEU A 199 7.74 1.11 9.82
C LEU A 199 8.93 0.20 10.10
N CYS A 200 8.75 -0.89 10.86
CA CYS A 200 9.85 -1.78 11.24
C CYS A 200 10.65 -2.33 10.04
N PRO A 201 10.04 -2.88 8.98
CA PRO A 201 10.78 -3.36 7.82
C PRO A 201 11.46 -2.22 7.05
N ILE A 202 10.82 -1.03 6.95
CA ILE A 202 11.39 0.15 6.31
C ILE A 202 12.66 0.60 7.04
N TRP A 203 12.59 0.76 8.36
CA TRP A 203 13.72 1.21 9.17
C TRP A 203 14.92 0.25 9.07
N ARG A 204 14.69 -1.05 9.18
CA ARG A 204 15.75 -2.06 9.03
C ARG A 204 16.39 -2.01 7.66
N TYR A 205 15.56 -1.91 6.61
CA TYR A 205 16.05 -1.84 5.23
C TYR A 205 16.92 -0.61 4.99
N LEU A 206 16.40 0.57 5.32
CA LEU A 206 17.10 1.84 5.06
C LEU A 206 18.31 2.02 5.97
N TYR A 207 18.27 1.55 7.21
CA TYR A 207 19.42 1.56 8.10
C TYR A 207 20.60 0.76 7.50
N GLN A 208 20.35 -0.45 7.00
CA GLN A 208 21.40 -1.26 6.37
C GLN A 208 22.02 -0.57 5.15
N ARG A 209 21.22 0.16 4.37
CA ARG A 209 21.72 0.93 3.22
C ARG A 209 22.45 2.22 3.60
N ASN A 210 22.17 2.75 4.75
CA ASN A 210 22.79 4.00 5.25
C ASN A 210 24.16 3.78 5.89
N PHE A 211 24.56 2.54 6.13
CA PHE A 211 25.73 2.18 6.93
C PHE A 211 27.07 2.75 6.38
N ALA A 212 27.18 2.93 5.09
CA ALA A 212 28.38 3.39 4.41
C ALA A 212 28.41 4.91 4.16
N THR A 213 27.40 5.68 4.60
CA THR A 213 27.31 7.12 4.29
C THR A 213 27.80 7.97 5.44
N ILE A 214 28.59 9.03 5.10
CA ILE A 214 29.07 10.02 6.06
C ILE A 214 28.08 11.17 6.28
N PHE A 215 27.04 11.25 5.44
CA PHE A 215 26.01 12.28 5.50
C PHE A 215 24.77 11.77 6.21
N ASN A 216 24.04 12.71 6.87
CA ASN A 216 22.75 12.36 7.43
C ASN A 216 21.72 12.26 6.30
N LYS A 217 20.77 11.33 6.47
CA LYS A 217 19.63 11.19 5.59
C LYS A 217 18.35 11.33 6.39
N LEU A 218 17.54 12.30 6.00
CA LEU A 218 16.17 12.43 6.48
C LEU A 218 15.26 11.71 5.49
N TYR A 219 14.43 10.85 6.02
CA TYR A 219 13.44 10.10 5.26
C TYR A 219 12.05 10.59 5.60
N ALA A 220 11.19 10.77 4.59
CA ALA A 220 9.79 11.11 4.74
C ALA A 220 8.95 10.07 4.00
N TYR A 221 8.23 9.23 4.73
CA TYR A 221 7.37 8.18 4.22
C TYR A 221 5.92 8.60 4.27
N PHE A 222 5.30 8.72 3.09
CA PHE A 222 3.90 9.13 2.90
C PHE A 222 3.02 7.91 2.73
N HIS A 223 2.02 7.78 3.59
CA HIS A 223 1.01 6.73 3.55
C HIS A 223 -0.17 7.06 4.49
N ASP A 224 -1.34 6.50 4.23
CA ASP A 224 -2.51 6.56 5.12
C ASP A 224 -2.75 7.96 5.74
N ASP A 225 -2.74 9.02 4.90
CA ASP A 225 -3.00 10.42 5.28
C ASP A 225 -2.01 11.01 6.31
N LYS A 226 -0.80 10.50 6.35
CA LYS A 226 0.27 11.00 7.22
C LYS A 226 1.65 10.94 6.56
N VAL A 227 2.61 11.58 7.19
CA VAL A 227 4.02 11.43 6.86
C VAL A 227 4.81 11.01 8.10
N ASP A 228 5.48 9.88 8.00
CA ASP A 228 6.46 9.44 8.99
C ASP A 228 7.84 9.96 8.61
N ILE A 229 8.40 10.80 9.48
CA ILE A 229 9.72 11.41 9.28
C ILE A 229 10.72 10.75 10.23
N PHE A 230 11.82 10.25 9.70
CA PHE A 230 12.86 9.64 10.51
C PHE A 230 14.28 9.88 9.95
N CYS A 231 15.27 9.79 10.82
CA CYS A 231 16.65 10.09 10.50
C CYS A 231 17.61 9.13 11.18
N PHE A 232 18.60 8.68 10.42
CA PHE A 232 19.77 7.98 10.93
C PHE A 232 20.98 8.89 10.83
N SER A 233 21.78 8.94 11.90
CA SER A 233 23.03 9.71 11.97
C SER A 233 24.12 8.86 12.61
N GLN A 234 25.29 8.81 12.01
CA GLN A 234 26.44 8.06 12.51
C GLN A 234 26.07 6.60 12.90
N ASN A 235 25.33 5.93 12.05
CA ASN A 235 24.84 4.56 12.26
C ASN A 235 23.94 4.39 13.50
N ARG A 236 23.26 5.45 13.92
CA ARG A 236 22.26 5.41 15.01
C ARG A 236 20.93 5.94 14.53
N PHE A 237 19.89 5.39 15.10
CA PHE A 237 18.54 5.96 14.99
C PHE A 237 18.53 7.26 15.80
N LYS A 238 18.30 8.40 15.14
CA LYS A 238 18.37 9.72 15.75
C LYS A 238 16.99 10.31 16.04
N PHE A 239 16.04 10.05 15.15
CA PHE A 239 14.71 10.64 15.21
C PHE A 239 13.70 9.78 14.47
N ALA A 240 12.48 9.67 14.97
CA ALA A 240 11.29 9.28 14.24
C ALA A 240 10.05 9.91 14.86
N ASN A 241 9.17 10.41 14.04
CA ASN A 241 7.86 10.90 14.45
C ASN A 241 6.88 10.84 13.26
N ALA A 242 5.60 10.65 13.56
CA ALA A 242 4.49 10.69 12.62
C ALA A 242 3.80 12.06 12.68
N PHE A 243 3.38 12.55 11.53
CA PHE A 243 2.63 13.79 11.40
C PHE A 243 1.40 13.55 10.53
N SER A 244 0.22 13.77 11.08
CA SER A 244 -1.04 13.68 10.33
C SER A 244 -1.13 14.81 9.32
N LEU A 245 -1.50 14.47 8.09
CA LEU A 245 -1.72 15.42 7.03
C LEU A 245 -3.23 15.67 6.93
N THR A 246 -3.65 16.88 7.26
CA THR A 246 -5.07 17.22 7.29
C THR A 246 -5.64 17.43 5.90
N HIS A 247 -6.70 16.72 5.56
CA HIS A 247 -7.44 16.90 4.31
C HIS A 247 -8.45 18.05 4.34
N SER A 248 -8.36 18.95 5.31
CA SER A 248 -9.28 20.09 5.43
C SER A 248 -8.99 21.18 4.39
N GLY A 249 -9.39 20.94 3.15
CA GLY A 249 -9.34 22.01 2.13
C GLY A 249 -8.94 21.52 0.75
N SER A 250 -7.67 21.53 0.43
CA SER A 250 -7.16 21.11 -0.86
C SER A 250 -5.95 20.18 -0.69
N LEU A 251 -5.68 19.36 -1.71
CA LEU A 251 -4.47 18.56 -1.80
C LEU A 251 -3.21 19.41 -1.58
N HIS A 252 -3.24 20.65 -2.05
CA HIS A 252 -2.15 21.61 -1.88
C HIS A 252 -1.91 22.03 -0.43
N ALA A 253 -2.96 22.10 0.41
CA ALA A 253 -2.81 22.36 1.84
C ALA A 253 -2.08 21.21 2.53
N CYS A 254 -2.44 19.97 2.23
CA CYS A 254 -1.77 18.77 2.70
C CYS A 254 -0.26 18.76 2.35
N CYS A 255 0.07 19.16 1.11
CA CYS A 255 1.46 19.28 0.67
C CYS A 255 2.23 20.34 1.45
N ASN A 256 1.62 21.51 1.74
CA ASN A 256 2.23 22.58 2.52
C ASN A 256 2.50 22.14 3.96
N ASP A 257 1.56 21.42 4.59
CA ASP A 257 1.75 20.87 5.93
C ASP A 257 2.92 19.88 5.95
N ALA A 258 3.01 18.99 4.97
CA ALA A 258 4.12 18.06 4.86
C ALA A 258 5.47 18.78 4.71
N ILE A 259 5.55 19.79 3.85
CA ILE A 259 6.75 20.60 3.66
C ILE A 259 7.14 21.31 4.98
N TYR A 260 6.15 21.89 5.67
CA TYR A 260 6.37 22.52 6.96
C TYR A 260 6.96 21.54 7.98
N PHE A 261 6.39 20.34 8.14
CA PHE A 261 6.90 19.34 9.07
C PHE A 261 8.32 18.88 8.70
N ILE A 262 8.57 18.61 7.42
CA ILE A 262 9.90 18.19 6.94
C ILE A 262 10.96 19.25 7.24
N LEU A 263 10.70 20.52 6.94
CA LEU A 263 11.63 21.60 7.14
C LEU A 263 11.85 21.91 8.64
N ASN A 264 10.82 21.80 9.48
CA ASN A 264 10.97 21.93 10.93
C ASN A 264 11.85 20.82 11.51
N VAL A 265 11.59 19.56 11.14
CA VAL A 265 12.45 18.45 11.59
C VAL A 265 13.87 18.61 11.09
N TRP A 266 14.05 19.03 9.83
CA TRP A 266 15.38 19.32 9.27
C TRP A 266 16.13 20.34 10.13
N GLN A 267 15.47 21.43 10.49
CA GLN A 267 16.04 22.48 11.32
C GLN A 267 16.33 22.01 12.74
N GLN A 268 15.40 21.31 13.39
CA GLN A 268 15.56 20.78 14.76
C GLN A 268 16.72 19.79 14.87
N LEU A 269 16.95 18.99 13.84
CA LEU A 269 18.07 18.05 13.78
C LEU A 269 19.40 18.73 13.39
N ALA A 270 19.40 20.03 13.12
CA ALA A 270 20.54 20.80 12.64
C ALA A 270 21.21 20.18 11.40
N LEU A 271 20.40 19.69 10.46
CA LEU A 271 20.90 19.13 9.21
C LEU A 271 21.42 20.21 8.27
N LYS A 272 22.46 19.89 7.52
CA LYS A 272 23.16 20.83 6.64
C LYS A 272 22.59 20.76 5.22
N THR A 273 22.13 21.90 4.71
CA THR A 273 21.46 21.99 3.40
C THR A 273 22.34 21.55 2.22
N GLU A 274 23.66 21.74 2.32
CA GLU A 274 24.60 21.39 1.24
C GLU A 274 25.08 19.93 1.30
N LEU A 275 25.03 19.31 2.48
CA LEU A 275 25.65 17.99 2.72
C LEU A 275 24.63 16.88 2.89
N ASP A 276 23.60 17.12 3.72
CA ASP A 276 22.64 16.11 4.12
C ASP A 276 21.56 15.94 3.04
N GLU A 277 20.85 14.82 3.06
CA GLU A 277 19.94 14.41 2.00
C GLU A 277 18.52 14.22 2.55
N LEU A 278 17.52 14.68 1.79
CA LEU A 278 16.11 14.35 2.02
C LEU A 278 15.65 13.29 1.01
N HIS A 279 15.06 12.21 1.52
CA HIS A 279 14.51 11.13 0.72
C HIS A 279 13.00 11.02 0.96
N LEU A 280 12.20 11.28 -0.08
CA LEU A 280 10.75 11.10 -0.06
C LEU A 280 10.42 9.69 -0.57
N MET A 281 9.44 9.02 0.04
CA MET A 281 9.00 7.69 -0.37
C MET A 281 7.53 7.45 -0.08
N GLY A 282 6.94 6.42 -0.70
CA GLY A 282 5.53 6.11 -0.59
C GLY A 282 4.65 6.94 -1.53
N GLU A 283 3.45 7.27 -1.07
CA GLU A 283 2.44 7.99 -1.85
C GLU A 283 2.62 9.51 -1.72
N VAL A 284 3.73 10.02 -2.27
CA VAL A 284 4.06 11.45 -2.20
C VAL A 284 3.01 12.26 -2.96
N PRO A 285 2.23 13.13 -2.29
CA PRO A 285 1.20 13.94 -2.94
C PRO A 285 1.84 15.02 -3.82
N GLU A 286 1.23 15.35 -4.95
CA GLU A 286 1.75 16.33 -5.93
C GLU A 286 3.29 16.27 -6.08
N ARG A 287 3.81 15.07 -6.28
CA ARG A 287 5.24 14.72 -6.18
C ARG A 287 6.18 15.73 -6.82
N GLU A 288 5.91 16.11 -8.06
CA GLU A 288 6.79 17.02 -8.82
C GLU A 288 6.81 18.42 -8.21
N TRP A 289 5.64 18.90 -7.82
CA TRP A 289 5.51 20.19 -7.16
C TRP A 289 6.20 20.18 -5.78
N MET A 290 5.95 19.18 -4.96
CA MET A 290 6.56 19.05 -3.62
C MET A 290 8.09 19.01 -3.71
N VAL A 291 8.65 18.24 -4.64
CA VAL A 291 10.10 18.20 -4.86
C VAL A 291 10.63 19.57 -5.29
N SER A 292 9.91 20.25 -6.19
CA SER A 292 10.30 21.61 -6.65
C SER A 292 10.31 22.60 -5.48
N GLU A 293 9.28 22.60 -4.63
CA GLU A 293 9.22 23.50 -3.47
C GLU A 293 10.29 23.18 -2.43
N LEU A 294 10.50 21.91 -2.09
CA LEU A 294 11.54 21.51 -1.14
C LEU A 294 12.95 21.88 -1.63
N ARG A 295 13.20 21.81 -2.95
CA ARG A 295 14.49 22.20 -3.56
C ARG A 295 14.79 23.70 -3.47
N ARG A 296 13.82 24.55 -3.13
CA ARG A 296 14.07 25.96 -2.82
C ARG A 296 14.84 26.16 -1.49
N TYR A 297 14.75 25.18 -0.60
CA TYR A 297 15.35 25.21 0.73
C TYR A 297 16.49 24.21 0.90
N LEU A 298 16.43 23.07 0.22
CA LEU A 298 17.35 21.94 0.39
C LEU A 298 17.98 21.59 -0.95
N GLN A 299 19.30 21.45 -0.99
CA GLN A 299 20.00 21.15 -2.27
C GLN A 299 19.79 19.70 -2.75
N LYS A 300 19.63 18.75 -1.83
CA LYS A 300 19.59 17.32 -2.12
C LYS A 300 18.25 16.71 -1.73
N VAL A 301 17.31 16.74 -2.64
CA VAL A 301 15.98 16.14 -2.48
C VAL A 301 15.79 15.04 -3.53
N TYR A 302 15.57 13.83 -3.05
CA TYR A 302 15.41 12.62 -3.84
C TYR A 302 14.04 11.98 -3.58
N VAL A 303 13.50 11.31 -4.61
CA VAL A 303 12.32 10.45 -4.47
C VAL A 303 12.77 9.01 -4.66
N ILE A 304 12.50 8.16 -3.70
CA ILE A 304 12.80 6.73 -3.80
C ILE A 304 11.79 6.09 -4.76
N ASN A 305 12.29 5.60 -5.88
CA ASN A 305 11.51 4.79 -6.80
C ASN A 305 11.67 3.30 -6.41
N PRO A 306 10.59 2.61 -6.01
CA PRO A 306 10.66 1.22 -5.57
C PRO A 306 11.29 0.27 -6.59
N SER A 307 10.96 0.42 -7.88
CA SER A 307 11.51 -0.44 -8.94
C SER A 307 13.04 -0.33 -9.05
N GLY A 308 13.58 0.89 -8.94
CA GLY A 308 15.02 1.13 -8.94
C GLY A 308 15.67 0.70 -7.63
N GLU A 309 15.03 1.05 -6.50
CA GLU A 309 15.54 0.76 -5.17
C GLU A 309 15.66 -0.74 -4.89
N PHE A 310 14.71 -1.54 -5.37
CA PHE A 310 14.66 -2.98 -5.14
C PHE A 310 15.08 -3.83 -6.34
N ASN A 311 15.84 -3.25 -7.29
CA ASN A 311 16.35 -3.95 -8.47
C ASN A 311 15.24 -4.72 -9.23
N ARG A 312 14.08 -4.12 -9.42
CA ARG A 312 12.91 -4.72 -10.08
C ARG A 312 12.49 -6.06 -9.46
N ALA A 313 12.63 -6.20 -8.14
CA ALA A 313 12.16 -7.39 -7.43
C ALA A 313 10.67 -7.65 -7.70
N PRO A 314 10.18 -8.91 -7.65
CA PRO A 314 8.78 -9.24 -7.93
C PRO A 314 7.77 -8.38 -7.15
N ALA A 315 8.07 -8.02 -5.91
CA ALA A 315 7.23 -7.15 -5.09
C ALA A 315 6.97 -5.77 -5.72
N THR A 316 7.88 -5.25 -6.56
CA THR A 316 7.72 -3.94 -7.22
C THR A 316 6.86 -4.00 -8.48
N GLN A 317 6.47 -5.18 -8.91
CA GLN A 317 5.60 -5.41 -10.07
C GLN A 317 4.13 -5.59 -9.66
N VAL A 318 3.87 -5.69 -8.35
CA VAL A 318 2.52 -5.85 -7.80
C VAL A 318 1.88 -4.48 -7.65
N GLU A 319 0.80 -4.26 -8.40
CA GLU A 319 0.06 -3.01 -8.39
C GLU A 319 -0.55 -2.73 -7.01
N GLY A 320 -0.46 -1.50 -6.55
CA GLY A 320 -1.03 -1.07 -5.27
C GLY A 320 -0.33 -1.59 -4.02
N LEU A 321 0.76 -2.37 -4.14
CA LEU A 321 1.48 -2.86 -2.99
C LEU A 321 2.22 -1.71 -2.28
N PRO A 322 1.96 -1.43 -0.98
CA PRO A 322 2.62 -0.36 -0.26
C PRO A 322 4.13 -0.57 -0.09
N PHE A 323 4.88 0.52 0.05
CA PHE A 323 6.34 0.47 0.19
C PHE A 323 6.81 -0.33 1.43
N ASP A 324 6.07 -0.23 2.54
CA ASP A 324 6.32 -1.01 3.76
C ASP A 324 6.21 -2.53 3.50
N MET A 325 5.19 -2.95 2.76
CA MET A 325 5.03 -4.35 2.37
C MET A 325 6.09 -4.81 1.37
N MET A 326 6.50 -3.95 0.42
CA MET A 326 7.61 -4.26 -0.49
C MET A 326 8.90 -4.52 0.30
N THR A 327 9.24 -3.65 1.26
CA THR A 327 10.42 -3.84 2.12
C THR A 327 10.33 -5.12 2.95
N TYR A 328 9.16 -5.45 3.46
CA TYR A 328 8.92 -6.68 4.21
C TYR A 328 9.13 -7.93 3.34
N PHE A 329 8.58 -7.99 2.14
CA PHE A 329 8.73 -9.15 1.26
C PHE A 329 10.16 -9.35 0.75
N ILE A 330 10.91 -8.27 0.58
CA ILE A 330 12.29 -8.34 0.10
C ILE A 330 13.27 -8.70 1.22
N LYS A 331 13.07 -8.21 2.43
CA LYS A 331 13.99 -8.35 3.58
C LYS A 331 13.43 -9.15 4.76
N GLY A 332 12.16 -9.45 4.78
CA GLY A 332 11.47 -10.14 5.87
C GLY A 332 11.70 -11.66 5.90
N ARG A 333 12.96 -12.09 5.66
CA ARG A 333 13.37 -13.49 5.84
C ARG A 333 13.90 -13.75 7.22
#